data_d2ffb9a7bc82577590e7a134afa79c9b
#
_entry.id   d2ffb9a7bc82577590e7a134afa79c9b
#
_cell.length_a   1.000
_cell.length_b   1.000
_cell.length_c   1.000
_cell.angle_alpha   90.00
_cell.angle_beta   90.00
_cell.angle_gamma   90.00
#
_symmetry.space_group_name_H-M   'P 1'
#
loop_
_entity.id
_entity.type
_entity.pdbx_description
1 polymer ?
#
loop_
_entity_poly.entity_id
_entity_poly.type
_entity_poly.pdbx_seq_one_letter_code
_entity_poly.pdbx_strand_id
1 'polypeptide(L)'
;MTVDIGVPAEPEPGGGPDLVQLLTPEGQRREHPDYPLDITAEAIRGLYRDLVLVRRIDVEATALQRQGELGIWASLLGQEAAQVGSGRALRPGDMAFPSYREHGVAWCRGVKPAELLSLYRGNDFGGWDPRERKLNLYSIVIGAHALHATGYAMGMQRDGGEDAVITYFGDGASSQGDVNEAFVWASVFNAPVVFFCQNNQWAISEPIEKQSRIPLFQRARGFGFPGVRVDGNDVLGCLAVTRAALDAARTGQGPTLVEAYTYRMGAHTTSDDPTRYRLAAELEIWRLRDPIERVKAYLSRSGEADADFFDAVEAEATELAAEVRRACVEMADPEPLEIFAEVYAEPTSHLRTQRDGFAAYLDSFEEARH
;
A
#
# COMPACT_ATOMS: atom_id res chain seq x y z
N MET A 1 34.24 -9.32 -27.83
CA MET A 1 34.26 -8.43 -26.65
C MET A 1 33.13 -8.85 -25.75
N THR A 2 33.39 -9.67 -24.76
CA THR A 2 32.45 -9.96 -23.67
C THR A 2 32.41 -8.72 -22.77
N VAL A 3 31.31 -7.99 -22.81
CA VAL A 3 31.06 -6.93 -21.84
C VAL A 3 30.82 -7.63 -20.52
N ASP A 4 31.76 -7.51 -19.60
CA ASP A 4 31.59 -7.90 -18.21
C ASP A 4 30.59 -6.94 -17.57
N ILE A 5 29.31 -7.28 -17.68
CA ILE A 5 28.27 -6.70 -16.87
C ILE A 5 28.41 -7.35 -15.51
N GLY A 6 29.21 -6.69 -14.63
CA GLY A 6 29.39 -7.13 -13.26
C GLY A 6 28.04 -7.51 -12.67
N VAL A 7 27.87 -8.81 -12.42
CA VAL A 7 26.69 -9.30 -11.68
C VAL A 7 26.80 -8.66 -10.30
N PRO A 8 25.82 -7.88 -9.85
CA PRO A 8 25.83 -7.37 -8.49
C PRO A 8 26.01 -8.55 -7.54
N ALA A 9 26.89 -8.41 -6.56
CA ALA A 9 26.97 -9.36 -5.47
C ALA A 9 25.56 -9.64 -4.93
N GLU A 10 25.34 -10.88 -4.48
CA GLU A 10 24.07 -11.26 -3.84
C GLU A 10 23.59 -10.15 -2.92
N PRO A 11 22.30 -9.80 -2.92
CA PRO A 11 21.80 -8.71 -2.09
C PRO A 11 22.17 -9.03 -0.63
N GLU A 12 23.07 -8.24 -0.08
CA GLU A 12 23.42 -8.39 1.33
C GLU A 12 22.13 -8.33 2.14
N PRO A 13 21.96 -9.20 3.14
CA PRO A 13 20.77 -9.21 4.00
C PRO A 13 20.47 -7.87 4.68
N GLY A 14 21.37 -6.89 4.56
CA GLY A 14 21.28 -5.54 5.08
C GLY A 14 20.79 -4.45 4.11
N GLY A 15 20.52 -4.75 2.84
CA GLY A 15 20.01 -3.75 1.88
C GLY A 15 21.08 -2.93 1.14
N GLY A 16 22.36 -3.10 1.44
CA GLY A 16 23.48 -2.40 0.80
C GLY A 16 23.69 -0.95 1.28
N PRO A 17 24.77 -0.30 0.82
CA PRO A 17 25.17 1.04 1.30
C PRO A 17 24.19 2.18 0.93
N ASP A 18 23.32 1.98 -0.04
CA ASP A 18 22.37 2.99 -0.52
C ASP A 18 21.03 2.98 0.24
N LEU A 19 20.89 2.15 1.29
CA LEU A 19 19.64 2.01 2.03
C LEU A 19 19.52 3.09 3.11
N VAL A 20 18.55 3.99 2.95
CA VAL A 20 18.18 4.95 4.01
C VAL A 20 17.52 4.22 5.17
N GLN A 21 18.04 4.39 6.38
CA GLN A 21 17.51 3.80 7.60
C GLN A 21 17.68 4.77 8.77
N LEU A 22 16.57 5.11 9.45
CA LEU A 22 16.56 5.97 10.64
C LEU A 22 16.27 5.20 11.93
N LEU A 23 15.78 3.96 11.81
CA LEU A 23 15.52 3.06 12.94
C LEU A 23 15.99 1.65 12.59
N THR A 24 17.00 1.15 13.31
CA THR A 24 17.52 -0.21 13.05
C THR A 24 16.55 -1.29 13.50
N PRO A 25 16.70 -2.55 13.04
CA PRO A 25 15.88 -3.66 13.53
C PRO A 25 15.88 -3.82 15.05
N GLU A 26 17.00 -3.47 15.71
CA GLU A 26 17.16 -3.52 17.18
C GLU A 26 16.55 -2.29 17.89
N GLY A 27 15.89 -1.37 17.14
CA GLY A 27 15.27 -0.18 17.69
C GLY A 27 16.29 0.90 18.09
N GLN A 28 17.41 1.02 17.37
CA GLN A 28 18.36 2.12 17.56
C GLN A 28 18.08 3.22 16.55
N ARG A 29 17.88 4.44 17.03
CA ARG A 29 17.73 5.60 16.16
C ARG A 29 19.05 5.99 15.51
N ARG A 30 18.98 6.37 14.22
CA ARG A 30 20.09 6.90 13.43
C ARG A 30 19.69 8.23 12.80
N GLU A 31 20.66 9.10 12.62
CA GLU A 31 20.49 10.30 11.82
C GLU A 31 20.95 10.05 10.38
N HIS A 32 20.29 10.71 9.43
CA HIS A 32 20.70 10.71 8.03
C HIS A 32 20.83 12.15 7.54
N PRO A 33 21.96 12.53 6.92
CA PRO A 33 22.23 13.93 6.55
C PRO A 33 21.19 14.49 5.55
N ASP A 34 20.73 13.67 4.60
CA ASP A 34 19.80 14.10 3.55
C ASP A 34 18.32 13.95 3.95
N TYR A 35 18.05 13.20 5.03
CA TYR A 35 16.69 12.91 5.50
C TYR A 35 16.54 13.16 6.99
N PRO A 36 16.78 14.39 7.45
CA PRO A 36 16.61 14.74 8.85
C PRO A 36 15.13 14.59 9.25
N LEU A 37 14.90 14.04 10.42
CA LEU A 37 13.54 13.85 10.94
C LEU A 37 13.43 14.37 12.36
N ASP A 38 12.87 15.58 12.49
CA ASP A 38 12.39 16.11 13.75
C ASP A 38 10.99 15.54 14.02
N ILE A 39 10.88 14.74 15.08
CA ILE A 39 9.65 14.02 15.45
C ILE A 39 9.56 13.86 16.97
N THR A 40 8.41 14.16 17.54
CA THR A 40 8.17 14.04 18.97
C THR A 40 7.93 12.59 19.39
N ALA A 41 8.18 12.28 20.66
CA ALA A 41 7.85 10.97 21.25
C ALA A 41 6.37 10.61 21.08
N GLU A 42 5.47 11.60 21.21
CA GLU A 42 4.04 11.40 20.98
C GLU A 42 3.74 10.95 19.56
N ALA A 43 4.36 11.59 18.56
CA ALA A 43 4.20 11.21 17.16
C ALA A 43 4.74 9.79 16.88
N ILE A 44 5.86 9.39 17.52
CA ILE A 44 6.38 8.01 17.38
C ILE A 44 5.43 7.00 18.04
N ARG A 45 4.87 7.32 19.22
CA ARG A 45 3.79 6.51 19.84
C ARG A 45 2.58 6.38 18.91
N GLY A 46 2.18 7.46 18.22
CA GLY A 46 1.12 7.43 17.23
C GLY A 46 1.43 6.50 16.05
N LEU A 47 2.66 6.52 15.54
CA LEU A 47 3.11 5.59 14.50
C LEU A 47 3.07 4.13 14.97
N TYR A 48 3.55 3.85 16.18
CA TYR A 48 3.47 2.51 16.78
C TYR A 48 2.03 2.01 16.84
N ARG A 49 1.13 2.84 17.37
CA ARG A 49 -0.31 2.54 17.44
C ARG A 49 -0.87 2.22 16.05
N ASP A 50 -0.61 3.05 15.04
CA ASP A 50 -1.07 2.81 13.67
C ASP A 50 -0.57 1.48 13.11
N LEU A 51 0.72 1.14 13.31
CA LEU A 51 1.31 -0.12 12.86
C LEU A 51 0.58 -1.33 13.48
N VAL A 52 0.31 -1.29 14.79
CA VAL A 52 -0.40 -2.37 15.52
C VAL A 52 -1.83 -2.51 15.00
N LEU A 53 -2.57 -1.39 14.86
CA LEU A 53 -3.96 -1.40 14.43
C LEU A 53 -4.10 -1.89 12.98
N VAL A 54 -3.23 -1.43 12.08
CA VAL A 54 -3.21 -1.86 10.66
C VAL A 54 -2.94 -3.36 10.55
N ARG A 55 -1.96 -3.88 11.31
CA ARG A 55 -1.71 -5.32 11.36
C ARG A 55 -2.90 -6.10 11.90
N ARG A 56 -3.58 -5.56 12.92
CA ARG A 56 -4.76 -6.22 13.50
C ARG A 56 -5.91 -6.31 12.49
N ILE A 57 -6.15 -5.25 11.71
CA ILE A 57 -7.13 -5.25 10.61
C ILE A 57 -6.79 -6.33 9.59
N ASP A 58 -5.52 -6.42 9.18
CA ASP A 58 -5.05 -7.38 8.18
C ASP A 58 -5.22 -8.84 8.64
N VAL A 59 -4.90 -9.12 9.90
CA VAL A 59 -5.09 -10.45 10.51
C VAL A 59 -6.57 -10.81 10.58
N GLU A 60 -7.42 -9.88 11.00
CA GLU A 60 -8.87 -10.12 11.11
C GLU A 60 -9.52 -10.32 9.74
N ALA A 61 -9.16 -9.51 8.74
CA ALA A 61 -9.64 -9.66 7.37
C ALA A 61 -9.22 -11.01 6.75
N THR A 62 -7.99 -11.45 7.04
CA THR A 62 -7.52 -12.79 6.64
C THR A 62 -8.37 -13.90 7.27
N ALA A 63 -8.72 -13.76 8.56
CA ALA A 63 -9.58 -14.72 9.26
C ALA A 63 -11.01 -14.73 8.71
N LEU A 64 -11.58 -13.56 8.43
CA LEU A 64 -12.90 -13.40 7.81
C LEU A 64 -12.95 -14.03 6.41
N GLN A 65 -11.91 -13.85 5.60
CA GLN A 65 -11.84 -14.51 4.29
C GLN A 65 -11.84 -16.03 4.41
N ARG A 66 -11.07 -16.59 5.35
CA ARG A 66 -11.04 -18.04 5.58
C ARG A 66 -12.36 -18.61 6.09
N GLN A 67 -13.21 -17.77 6.67
CA GLN A 67 -14.56 -18.11 7.11
C GLN A 67 -15.62 -17.93 6.01
N GLY A 68 -15.22 -17.44 4.84
CA GLY A 68 -16.11 -17.23 3.70
C GLY A 68 -16.84 -15.87 3.69
N GLU A 69 -16.50 -14.96 4.62
CA GLU A 69 -17.12 -13.63 4.70
C GLU A 69 -16.54 -12.65 3.66
N LEU A 70 -15.34 -12.89 3.18
CA LEU A 70 -14.70 -12.15 2.09
C LEU A 70 -14.37 -13.08 0.93
N GLY A 71 -14.50 -12.59 -0.31
CA GLY A 71 -14.13 -13.35 -1.50
C GLY A 71 -12.61 -13.58 -1.59
N ILE A 72 -11.83 -12.55 -1.27
CA ILE A 72 -10.36 -12.58 -1.29
C ILE A 72 -9.83 -11.54 -0.30
N TRP A 73 -8.57 -11.69 0.13
CA TRP A 73 -7.84 -10.66 0.86
C TRP A 73 -6.37 -10.65 0.42
N ALA A 74 -5.82 -9.45 0.22
CA ALA A 74 -4.41 -9.23 -0.11
C ALA A 74 -3.67 -8.71 1.14
N SER A 75 -3.12 -9.61 1.95
CA SER A 75 -2.43 -9.25 3.19
C SER A 75 -1.26 -8.29 2.97
N LEU A 76 -1.15 -7.28 3.82
CA LEU A 76 -0.03 -6.33 3.85
C LEU A 76 1.10 -6.75 4.80
N LEU A 77 0.99 -7.91 5.44
CA LEU A 77 1.92 -8.36 6.47
C LEU A 77 3.39 -8.21 6.05
N GLY A 78 4.15 -7.47 6.85
CA GLY A 78 5.56 -7.11 6.61
C GLY A 78 5.74 -5.74 5.95
N GLN A 79 4.68 -5.10 5.43
CA GLN A 79 4.73 -3.83 4.71
C GLN A 79 4.11 -2.67 5.50
N GLU A 80 3.77 -2.88 6.77
CA GLU A 80 3.08 -1.91 7.61
C GLU A 80 3.84 -0.59 7.71
N ALA A 81 5.16 -0.64 7.91
CA ALA A 81 5.97 0.56 8.07
C ALA A 81 6.07 1.38 6.78
N ALA A 82 6.20 0.72 5.63
CA ALA A 82 6.19 1.39 4.34
C ALA A 82 4.88 2.16 4.12
N GLN A 83 3.75 1.55 4.46
CA GLN A 83 2.42 2.13 4.27
C GLN A 83 2.09 3.20 5.31
N VAL A 84 2.31 2.94 6.59
CA VAL A 84 2.04 3.91 7.65
C VAL A 84 2.99 5.10 7.55
N GLY A 85 4.29 4.87 7.35
CA GLY A 85 5.28 5.92 7.22
C GLY A 85 4.98 6.87 6.05
N SER A 86 4.73 6.32 4.86
CA SER A 86 4.38 7.12 3.69
C SER A 86 2.99 7.75 3.80
N GLY A 87 2.01 7.03 4.33
CA GLY A 87 0.65 7.54 4.53
C GLY A 87 0.58 8.73 5.50
N ARG A 88 1.40 8.70 6.57
CA ARG A 88 1.51 9.81 7.53
C ARG A 88 2.39 10.98 7.06
N ALA A 89 3.10 10.81 5.96
CA ALA A 89 3.80 11.90 5.28
C ALA A 89 2.88 12.82 4.49
N LEU A 90 1.70 12.34 4.10
CA LEU A 90 0.75 13.07 3.27
C LEU A 90 0.10 14.23 4.02
N ARG A 91 -0.01 15.37 3.36
CA ARG A 91 -0.83 16.50 3.80
C ARG A 91 -2.31 16.25 3.47
N PRO A 92 -3.25 16.98 4.09
CA PRO A 92 -4.68 16.82 3.81
C PRO A 92 -5.06 16.97 2.33
N GLY A 93 -4.39 17.84 1.57
CA GLY A 93 -4.67 18.12 0.17
C GLY A 93 -4.03 17.13 -0.81
N ASP A 94 -3.00 16.38 -0.39
CA ASP A 94 -2.31 15.43 -1.26
C ASP A 94 -3.22 14.28 -1.67
N MET A 95 -3.11 13.87 -2.95
CA MET A 95 -3.89 12.77 -3.49
C MET A 95 -3.08 11.49 -3.59
N ALA A 96 -3.61 10.39 -3.08
CA ALA A 96 -2.98 9.08 -3.14
C ALA A 96 -3.69 8.14 -4.13
N PHE A 97 -2.90 7.42 -4.94
CA PHE A 97 -3.37 6.41 -5.90
C PHE A 97 -2.82 5.03 -5.48
N PRO A 98 -3.62 4.22 -4.79
CA PRO A 98 -3.21 2.91 -4.32
C PRO A 98 -3.36 1.83 -5.39
N SER A 99 -2.67 0.70 -5.20
CA SER A 99 -3.04 -0.57 -5.82
C SER A 99 -4.16 -1.25 -5.00
N TYR A 100 -4.04 -2.54 -4.74
CA TYR A 100 -5.05 -3.29 -3.95
C TYR A 100 -4.52 -3.73 -2.57
N ARG A 101 -3.34 -3.29 -2.15
CA ARG A 101 -2.70 -3.75 -0.89
C ARG A 101 -2.45 -2.64 0.12
N GLU A 102 -2.72 -1.40 -0.20
CA GLU A 102 -2.34 -0.22 0.59
C GLU A 102 -3.33 0.06 1.74
N HIS A 103 -3.70 -0.97 2.51
CA HIS A 103 -4.65 -0.88 3.63
C HIS A 103 -4.16 0.06 4.73
N GLY A 104 -2.83 0.10 4.98
CA GLY A 104 -2.23 1.03 5.93
C GLY A 104 -2.29 2.48 5.45
N VAL A 105 -2.18 2.73 4.14
CA VAL A 105 -2.39 4.07 3.56
C VAL A 105 -3.86 4.47 3.68
N ALA A 106 -4.78 3.57 3.36
CA ALA A 106 -6.22 3.80 3.52
C ALA A 106 -6.57 4.16 4.97
N TRP A 107 -6.02 3.44 5.96
CA TRP A 107 -6.12 3.76 7.37
C TRP A 107 -5.63 5.19 7.67
N CYS A 108 -4.44 5.56 7.20
CA CYS A 108 -3.87 6.90 7.38
C CYS A 108 -4.72 8.00 6.75
N ARG A 109 -5.46 7.70 5.68
CA ARG A 109 -6.40 8.60 5.01
C ARG A 109 -7.81 8.60 5.63
N GLY A 110 -8.00 7.86 6.73
CA GLY A 110 -9.25 7.82 7.48
C GLY A 110 -10.36 6.97 6.84
N VAL A 111 -10.00 6.06 5.93
CA VAL A 111 -10.93 5.03 5.45
C VAL A 111 -11.20 4.06 6.59
N LYS A 112 -12.48 3.84 6.88
CA LYS A 112 -12.88 2.89 7.93
C LYS A 112 -12.67 1.45 7.46
N PRO A 113 -12.30 0.52 8.34
CA PRO A 113 -12.15 -0.88 7.95
C PRO A 113 -13.39 -1.48 7.26
N ALA A 114 -14.59 -1.12 7.69
CA ALA A 114 -15.83 -1.57 7.05
C ALA A 114 -15.95 -1.10 5.59
N GLU A 115 -15.57 0.17 5.30
CA GLU A 115 -15.54 0.73 3.94
C GLU A 115 -14.54 -0.05 3.06
N LEU A 116 -13.40 -0.44 3.63
CA LEU A 116 -12.38 -1.23 2.95
C LEU A 116 -12.86 -2.68 2.68
N LEU A 117 -13.49 -3.32 3.66
CA LEU A 117 -13.96 -4.70 3.54
C LEU A 117 -15.13 -4.84 2.56
N SER A 118 -15.93 -3.80 2.35
CA SER A 118 -17.06 -3.84 1.39
C SER A 118 -16.62 -4.19 -0.03
N LEU A 119 -15.45 -3.69 -0.48
CA LEU A 119 -14.85 -4.06 -1.75
C LEU A 119 -14.53 -5.57 -1.81
N TYR A 120 -13.90 -6.11 -0.76
CA TYR A 120 -13.46 -7.51 -0.73
C TYR A 120 -14.59 -8.50 -0.44
N ARG A 121 -15.72 -8.03 0.08
CA ARG A 121 -16.96 -8.76 0.19
C ARG A 121 -17.75 -8.75 -1.13
N GLY A 122 -17.47 -7.80 -2.02
CA GLY A 122 -18.17 -7.64 -3.30
C GLY A 122 -19.42 -6.76 -3.19
N ASN A 123 -19.54 -5.98 -2.12
CA ASN A 123 -20.70 -5.12 -1.88
C ASN A 123 -20.59 -3.76 -2.55
N ASP A 124 -19.36 -3.28 -2.81
CA ASP A 124 -19.12 -1.97 -3.38
C ASP A 124 -17.84 -1.97 -4.23
N PHE A 125 -17.71 -1.00 -5.13
CA PHE A 125 -16.51 -0.81 -5.96
C PHE A 125 -15.36 -0.09 -5.24
N GLY A 126 -15.58 0.48 -4.05
CA GLY A 126 -14.54 1.20 -3.32
C GLY A 126 -14.86 1.55 -1.87
N GLY A 127 -16.14 1.61 -1.50
CA GLY A 127 -16.57 1.84 -0.12
C GLY A 127 -16.33 3.25 0.44
N TRP A 128 -15.63 4.14 -0.26
CA TRP A 128 -15.35 5.52 0.17
C TRP A 128 -15.38 6.52 -1.00
N ASP A 129 -15.61 7.80 -0.69
CA ASP A 129 -15.47 8.89 -1.67
C ASP A 129 -13.98 9.30 -1.82
N PRO A 130 -13.39 9.13 -3.01
CA PRO A 130 -11.99 9.51 -3.26
C PRO A 130 -11.69 10.99 -3.04
N ARG A 131 -12.68 11.87 -3.24
CA ARG A 131 -12.50 13.33 -3.09
C ARG A 131 -12.39 13.73 -1.62
N GLU A 132 -13.21 13.09 -0.76
CA GLU A 132 -13.20 13.34 0.69
C GLU A 132 -11.94 12.73 1.33
N ARG A 133 -11.64 11.49 1.01
CA ARG A 133 -10.50 10.76 1.60
C ARG A 133 -9.16 11.15 0.98
N LYS A 134 -9.16 11.82 -0.18
CA LYS A 134 -7.93 12.06 -0.95
C LYS A 134 -7.15 10.76 -1.19
N LEU A 135 -7.88 9.70 -1.41
CA LEU A 135 -7.41 8.36 -1.72
C LEU A 135 -8.26 7.82 -2.86
N ASN A 136 -7.65 7.59 -4.01
CA ASN A 136 -8.37 6.98 -5.13
C ASN A 136 -8.84 5.56 -4.80
N LEU A 137 -9.79 5.05 -5.56
CA LEU A 137 -10.24 3.67 -5.43
C LEU A 137 -9.09 2.70 -5.72
N TYR A 138 -9.16 1.52 -5.14
CA TYR A 138 -8.14 0.49 -5.38
C TYR A 138 -8.09 0.10 -6.84
N SER A 139 -6.87 0.01 -7.37
CA SER A 139 -6.62 -0.46 -8.72
C SER A 139 -6.17 -1.92 -8.71
N ILE A 140 -7.02 -2.79 -9.25
CA ILE A 140 -6.69 -4.22 -9.42
C ILE A 140 -5.85 -4.43 -10.68
N VAL A 141 -6.02 -3.58 -11.70
CA VAL A 141 -5.23 -3.62 -12.94
C VAL A 141 -3.83 -3.13 -12.65
N ILE A 142 -2.86 -4.05 -12.70
CA ILE A 142 -1.48 -3.82 -12.28
C ILE A 142 -0.83 -2.68 -13.08
N GLY A 143 -0.40 -1.63 -12.37
CA GLY A 143 0.34 -0.50 -12.94
C GLY A 143 -0.51 0.61 -13.54
N ALA A 144 -1.77 0.37 -13.89
CA ALA A 144 -2.63 1.36 -14.57
C ALA A 144 -2.77 2.68 -13.79
N HIS A 145 -2.86 2.61 -12.48
CA HIS A 145 -3.02 3.77 -11.60
C HIS A 145 -1.81 4.71 -11.57
N ALA A 146 -0.63 4.26 -12.01
CA ALA A 146 0.55 5.12 -12.12
C ALA A 146 0.34 6.22 -13.19
N LEU A 147 -0.24 5.87 -14.34
CA LEU A 147 -0.62 6.84 -15.37
C LEU A 147 -1.74 7.77 -14.90
N HIS A 148 -2.74 7.24 -14.18
CA HIS A 148 -3.81 8.05 -13.61
C HIS A 148 -3.27 9.08 -12.61
N ALA A 149 -2.36 8.66 -11.73
CA ALA A 149 -1.70 9.53 -10.77
C ALA A 149 -0.89 10.63 -11.46
N THR A 150 -0.13 10.28 -12.49
CA THR A 150 0.66 11.23 -13.27
C THR A 150 -0.24 12.24 -13.99
N GLY A 151 -1.32 11.77 -14.63
CA GLY A 151 -2.30 12.65 -15.29
C GLY A 151 -3.00 13.57 -14.29
N TYR A 152 -3.37 13.07 -13.11
CA TYR A 152 -3.95 13.88 -12.03
C TYR A 152 -2.97 14.96 -11.55
N ALA A 153 -1.71 14.61 -11.34
CA ALA A 153 -0.65 15.54 -10.95
C ALA A 153 -0.44 16.65 -11.99
N MET A 154 -0.43 16.29 -13.27
CA MET A 154 -0.34 17.26 -14.38
C MET A 154 -1.56 18.18 -14.43
N GLY A 155 -2.77 17.65 -14.20
CA GLY A 155 -4.00 18.45 -14.10
C GLY A 155 -3.93 19.44 -12.95
N MET A 156 -3.61 18.97 -11.77
CA MET A 156 -3.45 19.78 -10.56
C MET A 156 -2.39 20.90 -10.75
N GLN A 157 -1.25 20.58 -11.37
CA GLN A 157 -0.20 21.55 -11.70
C GLN A 157 -0.73 22.66 -12.65
N ARG A 158 -1.53 22.30 -13.65
CA ARG A 158 -2.14 23.26 -14.59
C ARG A 158 -3.17 24.17 -13.94
N ASP A 159 -3.85 23.66 -12.91
CA ASP A 159 -4.82 24.43 -12.13
C ASP A 159 -4.13 25.31 -11.07
N GLY A 160 -2.79 25.28 -10.99
CA GLY A 160 -2.03 26.06 -10.01
C GLY A 160 -2.09 25.52 -8.60
N GLY A 161 -2.39 24.22 -8.42
CA GLY A 161 -2.42 23.57 -7.11
C GLY A 161 -1.02 23.41 -6.52
N GLU A 162 -0.93 23.48 -5.19
CA GLU A 162 0.33 23.39 -4.42
C GLU A 162 0.52 22.03 -3.72
N ASP A 163 -0.43 21.11 -3.88
CA ASP A 163 -0.38 19.76 -3.30
C ASP A 163 0.47 18.82 -4.19
N ALA A 164 0.76 17.63 -3.68
CA ALA A 164 1.45 16.58 -4.42
C ALA A 164 0.57 15.33 -4.58
N VAL A 165 0.99 14.48 -5.50
CA VAL A 165 0.36 13.18 -5.73
C VAL A 165 1.34 12.09 -5.34
N ILE A 166 0.86 11.00 -4.75
CA ILE A 166 1.64 9.78 -4.53
C ILE A 166 0.92 8.60 -5.16
N THR A 167 1.67 7.71 -5.82
CA THR A 167 1.13 6.46 -6.34
C THR A 167 1.91 5.28 -5.79
N TYR A 168 1.19 4.25 -5.37
CA TYR A 168 1.75 3.06 -4.72
C TYR A 168 1.67 1.86 -5.65
N PHE A 169 2.75 1.11 -5.76
CA PHE A 169 2.77 -0.13 -6.54
C PHE A 169 3.83 -1.09 -6.01
N GLY A 170 3.68 -2.39 -6.30
CA GLY A 170 4.67 -3.41 -5.97
C GLY A 170 5.78 -3.52 -7.01
N ASP A 171 6.84 -4.26 -6.67
CA ASP A 171 7.95 -4.56 -7.58
C ASP A 171 7.48 -5.18 -8.90
N GLY A 172 6.50 -6.08 -8.87
CA GLY A 172 5.92 -6.68 -10.07
C GLY A 172 5.30 -5.65 -11.04
N ALA A 173 4.65 -4.62 -10.52
CA ALA A 173 4.07 -3.55 -11.33
C ALA A 173 5.15 -2.71 -12.04
N SER A 174 6.35 -2.62 -11.49
CA SER A 174 7.45 -1.90 -12.12
C SER A 174 7.86 -2.48 -13.50
N SER A 175 7.46 -3.72 -13.79
CA SER A 175 7.69 -4.39 -15.08
C SER A 175 6.63 -4.06 -16.13
N GLN A 176 5.51 -3.40 -15.74
CA GLN A 176 4.46 -2.98 -16.65
C GLN A 176 4.87 -1.75 -17.46
N GLY A 177 4.44 -1.72 -18.74
CA GLY A 177 4.67 -0.59 -19.64
C GLY A 177 4.09 0.70 -19.11
N ASP A 178 2.89 0.65 -18.53
CA ASP A 178 2.17 1.81 -17.99
C ASP A 178 2.96 2.53 -16.89
N VAL A 179 3.66 1.81 -16.01
CA VAL A 179 4.51 2.42 -14.98
C VAL A 179 5.72 3.12 -15.61
N ASN A 180 6.34 2.49 -16.61
CA ASN A 180 7.47 3.10 -17.32
C ASN A 180 7.04 4.35 -18.13
N GLU A 181 5.87 4.29 -18.76
CA GLU A 181 5.30 5.44 -19.48
C GLU A 181 4.92 6.56 -18.50
N ALA A 182 4.39 6.23 -17.31
CA ALA A 182 4.14 7.21 -16.27
C ALA A 182 5.43 7.93 -15.83
N PHE A 183 6.56 7.24 -15.77
CA PHE A 183 7.87 7.84 -15.48
C PHE A 183 8.28 8.84 -16.59
N VAL A 184 8.08 8.48 -17.87
CA VAL A 184 8.37 9.37 -19.00
C VAL A 184 7.54 10.65 -18.89
N TRP A 185 6.21 10.51 -18.75
CA TRP A 185 5.32 11.67 -18.66
C TRP A 185 5.63 12.54 -17.44
N ALA A 186 5.82 11.92 -16.27
CA ALA A 186 6.14 12.67 -15.05
C ALA A 186 7.44 13.46 -15.19
N SER A 187 8.47 12.85 -15.77
CA SER A 187 9.76 13.51 -15.99
C SER A 187 9.66 14.66 -16.98
N VAL A 188 9.09 14.42 -18.17
CA VAL A 188 9.01 15.42 -19.25
C VAL A 188 8.18 16.63 -18.84
N PHE A 189 7.09 16.43 -18.11
CA PHE A 189 6.21 17.49 -17.65
C PHE A 189 6.54 18.03 -16.26
N ASN A 190 7.57 17.50 -15.62
CA ASN A 190 7.95 17.86 -14.27
C ASN A 190 6.76 17.75 -13.27
N ALA A 191 5.98 16.68 -13.41
CA ALA A 191 4.75 16.51 -12.66
C ALA A 191 5.02 16.31 -11.15
N PRO A 192 4.22 16.91 -10.25
CA PRO A 192 4.40 16.81 -8.80
C PRO A 192 3.91 15.45 -8.26
N VAL A 193 4.57 14.35 -8.66
CA VAL A 193 4.19 12.99 -8.30
C VAL A 193 5.34 12.23 -7.65
N VAL A 194 5.03 11.49 -6.59
CA VAL A 194 5.92 10.53 -5.95
C VAL A 194 5.49 9.12 -6.35
N PHE A 195 6.42 8.36 -6.91
CA PHE A 195 6.25 6.95 -7.22
C PHE A 195 6.77 6.13 -6.05
N PHE A 196 5.88 5.51 -5.28
CA PHE A 196 6.25 4.73 -4.09
C PHE A 196 6.16 3.24 -4.39
N CYS A 197 7.29 2.63 -4.68
CA CYS A 197 7.39 1.20 -4.97
C CYS A 197 7.63 0.41 -3.67
N GLN A 198 6.64 -0.37 -3.25
CA GLN A 198 6.81 -1.36 -2.18
C GLN A 198 7.49 -2.61 -2.76
N ASN A 199 8.84 -2.60 -2.78
CA ASN A 199 9.59 -3.77 -3.22
C ASN A 199 9.55 -4.83 -2.13
N ASN A 200 8.51 -5.65 -2.17
CA ASN A 200 8.30 -6.77 -1.26
C ASN A 200 8.93 -8.08 -1.77
N GLN A 201 9.72 -7.99 -2.85
CA GLN A 201 10.57 -9.00 -3.46
C GLN A 201 9.84 -10.14 -4.18
N TRP A 202 8.50 -10.09 -4.27
CA TRP A 202 7.72 -11.15 -4.88
C TRP A 202 6.55 -10.61 -5.71
N ALA A 203 6.64 -10.75 -7.03
CA ALA A 203 5.49 -10.58 -7.93
C ALA A 203 4.71 -11.89 -8.03
N ILE A 204 3.72 -12.09 -7.17
CA ILE A 204 3.04 -13.38 -6.95
C ILE A 204 4.08 -14.45 -6.57
N SER A 205 4.52 -15.27 -7.52
CA SER A 205 5.50 -16.35 -7.37
C SER A 205 6.86 -16.06 -8.03
N GLU A 206 7.02 -14.89 -8.68
CA GLU A 206 8.27 -14.51 -9.32
C GLU A 206 9.11 -13.62 -8.41
N PRO A 207 10.35 -14.02 -8.09
CA PRO A 207 11.25 -13.24 -7.26
C PRO A 207 11.79 -12.01 -8.01
N ILE A 208 12.23 -10.99 -7.24
CA ILE A 208 12.71 -9.71 -7.80
C ILE A 208 13.88 -9.88 -8.76
N GLU A 209 14.76 -10.86 -8.57
CA GLU A 209 15.93 -11.14 -9.40
C GLU A 209 15.56 -11.51 -10.83
N LYS A 210 14.35 -12.03 -11.06
CA LYS A 210 13.82 -12.29 -12.40
C LYS A 210 13.17 -11.08 -13.05
N GLN A 211 12.91 -10.03 -12.29
CA GLN A 211 12.24 -8.82 -12.75
C GLN A 211 13.21 -7.67 -13.01
N SER A 212 14.27 -7.55 -12.21
CA SER A 212 15.25 -6.48 -12.35
C SER A 212 16.64 -6.96 -11.97
N ARG A 213 17.64 -6.54 -12.77
CA ARG A 213 19.06 -6.80 -12.49
C ARG A 213 19.71 -5.74 -11.61
N ILE A 214 19.03 -4.63 -11.38
CA ILE A 214 19.50 -3.51 -10.57
C ILE A 214 18.41 -3.16 -9.55
N PRO A 215 18.75 -2.55 -8.42
CA PRO A 215 17.76 -1.98 -7.51
C PRO A 215 16.79 -1.06 -8.24
N LEU A 216 15.49 -1.15 -7.89
CA LEU A 216 14.45 -0.47 -8.67
C LEU A 216 14.58 1.05 -8.64
N PHE A 217 15.05 1.65 -7.53
CA PHE A 217 15.23 3.09 -7.42
C PHE A 217 16.22 3.66 -8.45
N GLN A 218 17.20 2.85 -8.89
CA GLN A 218 18.19 3.27 -9.89
C GLN A 218 17.59 3.48 -11.28
N ARG A 219 16.41 2.88 -11.55
CA ARG A 219 15.71 3.05 -12.83
C ARG A 219 15.28 4.50 -13.07
N ALA A 220 14.91 5.23 -12.01
CA ALA A 220 14.52 6.64 -12.08
C ALA A 220 15.54 7.51 -12.81
N ARG A 221 16.83 7.23 -12.60
CA ARG A 221 17.91 7.96 -13.27
C ARG A 221 17.86 7.84 -14.79
N GLY A 222 17.44 6.69 -15.31
CA GLY A 222 17.28 6.45 -16.74
C GLY A 222 16.16 7.29 -17.37
N PHE A 223 15.20 7.73 -16.56
CA PHE A 223 14.09 8.60 -16.94
C PHE A 223 14.36 10.08 -16.60
N GLY A 224 15.48 10.41 -15.97
CA GLY A 224 15.92 11.79 -15.73
C GLY A 224 15.42 12.41 -14.41
N PHE A 225 15.03 11.61 -13.42
CA PHE A 225 14.62 12.09 -12.10
C PHE A 225 15.23 11.26 -10.96
N PRO A 226 15.23 11.76 -9.71
CA PRO A 226 15.86 11.06 -8.59
C PRO A 226 15.11 9.81 -8.16
N GLY A 227 15.88 8.82 -7.69
CA GLY A 227 15.37 7.65 -7.00
C GLY A 227 16.09 7.47 -5.66
N VAL A 228 15.38 6.97 -4.66
CA VAL A 228 15.91 6.68 -3.32
C VAL A 228 15.41 5.33 -2.85
N ARG A 229 16.26 4.61 -2.12
CA ARG A 229 15.92 3.33 -1.49
C ARG A 229 15.87 3.49 0.02
N VAL A 230 14.77 3.07 0.63
CA VAL A 230 14.56 3.16 2.07
C VAL A 230 14.26 1.77 2.64
N ASP A 231 14.67 1.50 3.88
CA ASP A 231 14.23 0.32 4.62
C ASP A 231 12.71 0.39 4.84
N GLY A 232 11.96 -0.39 4.06
CA GLY A 232 10.51 -0.41 4.09
C GLY A 232 9.92 -0.98 5.38
N ASN A 233 10.74 -1.53 6.27
CA ASN A 233 10.36 -1.95 7.62
C ASN A 233 10.68 -0.88 8.68
N ASP A 234 11.28 0.24 8.27
CA ASP A 234 11.57 1.40 9.13
C ASP A 234 10.53 2.51 8.88
N VAL A 235 9.58 2.66 9.80
CA VAL A 235 8.52 3.66 9.68
C VAL A 235 9.03 5.09 9.72
N LEU A 236 10.13 5.35 10.44
CA LEU A 236 10.74 6.69 10.51
C LEU A 236 11.48 7.02 9.21
N GLY A 237 12.21 6.06 8.66
CA GLY A 237 12.85 6.19 7.35
C GLY A 237 11.84 6.41 6.23
N CYS A 238 10.77 5.60 6.19
CA CYS A 238 9.69 5.76 5.22
C CYS A 238 9.01 7.12 5.33
N LEU A 239 8.75 7.60 6.56
CA LEU A 239 8.16 8.90 6.81
C LEU A 239 9.08 10.04 6.33
N ALA A 240 10.36 10.02 6.68
CA ALA A 240 11.32 11.06 6.35
C ALA A 240 11.55 11.17 4.83
N VAL A 241 11.82 10.03 4.18
CA VAL A 241 12.06 9.97 2.73
C VAL A 241 10.83 10.42 1.96
N THR A 242 9.64 9.96 2.37
CA THR A 242 8.38 10.34 1.68
C THR A 242 8.06 11.81 1.87
N ARG A 243 8.28 12.38 3.06
CA ARG A 243 8.14 13.85 3.28
C ARG A 243 9.04 14.64 2.36
N ALA A 244 10.33 14.29 2.29
CA ALA A 244 11.29 14.96 1.41
C ALA A 244 10.89 14.87 -0.07
N ALA A 245 10.45 13.69 -0.53
CA ALA A 245 9.99 13.49 -1.91
C ALA A 245 8.74 14.31 -2.23
N LEU A 246 7.75 14.33 -1.32
CA LEU A 246 6.53 15.13 -1.48
C LEU A 246 6.81 16.64 -1.44
N ASP A 247 7.73 17.10 -0.59
CA ASP A 247 8.11 18.51 -0.53
C ASP A 247 8.89 18.93 -1.79
N ALA A 248 9.74 18.07 -2.33
CA ALA A 248 10.39 18.28 -3.61
C ALA A 248 9.36 18.41 -4.76
N ALA A 249 8.37 17.51 -4.80
CA ALA A 249 7.30 17.57 -5.77
C ALA A 249 6.50 18.88 -5.67
N ARG A 250 6.06 19.28 -4.48
CA ARG A 250 5.31 20.54 -4.24
C ARG A 250 6.09 21.79 -4.62
N THR A 251 7.41 21.76 -4.45
CA THR A 251 8.30 22.91 -4.77
C THR A 251 8.77 22.92 -6.23
N GLY A 252 8.18 22.08 -7.09
CA GLY A 252 8.46 22.06 -8.52
C GLY A 252 9.78 21.38 -8.89
N GLN A 253 10.34 20.53 -8.02
CA GLN A 253 11.55 19.77 -8.35
C GLN A 253 11.25 18.48 -9.12
N GLY A 254 9.96 18.20 -9.39
CA GLY A 254 9.52 17.10 -10.20
C GLY A 254 9.31 15.79 -9.44
N PRO A 255 9.21 14.66 -10.19
CA PRO A 255 8.93 13.37 -9.62
C PRO A 255 10.11 12.79 -8.84
N THR A 256 9.80 11.86 -7.92
CA THR A 256 10.77 11.03 -7.22
C THR A 256 10.29 9.57 -7.20
N LEU A 257 11.19 8.61 -7.43
CA LEU A 257 10.92 7.18 -7.19
C LEU A 257 11.46 6.80 -5.81
N VAL A 258 10.59 6.39 -4.91
CA VAL A 258 10.93 5.80 -3.62
C VAL A 258 10.79 4.28 -3.72
N GLU A 259 11.87 3.54 -3.53
CA GLU A 259 11.85 2.09 -3.36
C GLU A 259 11.87 1.78 -1.87
N ALA A 260 10.73 1.39 -1.31
CA ALA A 260 10.64 0.85 0.04
C ALA A 260 11.00 -0.64 -0.01
N TYR A 261 12.23 -0.97 0.38
CA TYR A 261 12.74 -2.33 0.39
C TYR A 261 12.23 -3.08 1.60
N THR A 262 11.32 -4.01 1.38
CA THR A 262 10.62 -4.75 2.42
C THR A 262 10.44 -6.22 2.00
N TYR A 263 9.52 -6.93 2.65
CA TYR A 263 9.24 -8.31 2.31
C TYR A 263 7.77 -8.65 2.54
N ARG A 264 7.15 -9.31 1.57
CA ARG A 264 5.80 -9.85 1.73
C ARG A 264 5.83 -11.09 2.61
N MET A 265 5.57 -10.94 3.90
CA MET A 265 5.61 -12.06 4.84
C MET A 265 4.40 -13.00 4.71
N GLY A 266 3.26 -12.49 4.28
CA GLY A 266 2.07 -13.28 3.97
C GLY A 266 2.11 -13.94 2.59
N ALA A 267 1.04 -14.67 2.26
CA ALA A 267 0.76 -15.10 0.89
C ALA A 267 0.48 -13.90 -0.03
N HIS A 268 0.52 -14.08 -1.34
CA HIS A 268 0.16 -13.02 -2.27
C HIS A 268 -1.27 -12.53 -2.03
N THR A 269 -2.18 -13.48 -1.95
CA THR A 269 -3.55 -13.31 -1.48
C THR A 269 -3.95 -14.55 -0.68
N THR A 270 -5.12 -14.53 -0.06
CA THR A 270 -5.66 -15.69 0.68
C THR A 270 -5.93 -16.92 -0.20
N SER A 271 -5.92 -16.77 -1.53
CA SER A 271 -6.03 -17.88 -2.50
C SER A 271 -4.68 -18.45 -2.94
N ASP A 272 -3.56 -17.92 -2.43
CA ASP A 272 -2.19 -18.31 -2.79
C ASP A 272 -1.57 -19.20 -1.72
N ASP A 273 -0.70 -20.12 -2.16
CA ASP A 273 0.13 -20.97 -1.30
C ASP A 273 1.62 -20.68 -1.53
N PRO A 274 2.23 -19.82 -0.69
CA PRO A 274 3.62 -19.42 -0.86
C PRO A 274 4.62 -20.54 -0.59
N THR A 275 4.24 -21.64 0.03
CA THR A 275 5.13 -22.79 0.27
C THR A 275 5.58 -23.48 -1.02
N ARG A 276 4.87 -23.21 -2.11
CA ARG A 276 5.17 -23.76 -3.44
C ARG A 276 6.35 -23.09 -4.15
N TYR A 277 6.74 -21.89 -3.73
CA TYR A 277 7.76 -21.09 -4.44
C TYR A 277 8.74 -20.35 -3.52
N ARG A 278 8.48 -20.29 -2.20
CA ARG A 278 9.26 -19.52 -1.23
C ARG A 278 9.78 -20.39 -0.09
N LEU A 279 11.03 -20.17 0.31
CA LEU A 279 11.64 -20.91 1.41
C LEU A 279 11.23 -20.31 2.77
N ALA A 280 10.95 -21.19 3.74
CA ALA A 280 10.62 -20.76 5.10
C ALA A 280 11.77 -19.99 5.78
N ALA A 281 13.03 -20.28 5.43
CA ALA A 281 14.20 -19.59 5.97
C ALA A 281 14.20 -18.08 5.66
N GLU A 282 13.66 -17.66 4.51
CA GLU A 282 13.54 -16.24 4.16
C GLU A 282 12.63 -15.49 5.16
N LEU A 283 11.52 -16.13 5.56
CA LEU A 283 10.60 -15.54 6.54
C LEU A 283 11.26 -15.29 7.89
N GLU A 284 12.11 -16.22 8.35
CA GLU A 284 12.78 -16.08 9.65
C GLU A 284 13.71 -14.86 9.67
N ILE A 285 14.42 -14.60 8.56
CA ILE A 285 15.27 -13.42 8.43
C ILE A 285 14.44 -12.12 8.55
N TRP A 286 13.28 -12.09 7.91
CA TRP A 286 12.42 -10.90 7.89
C TRP A 286 11.60 -10.73 9.17
N ARG A 287 11.32 -11.81 9.92
CA ARG A 287 10.74 -11.73 11.28
C ARG A 287 11.63 -10.95 12.25
N LEU A 288 12.95 -11.07 12.10
CA LEU A 288 13.91 -10.29 12.92
C LEU A 288 13.91 -8.78 12.57
N ARG A 289 13.24 -8.41 11.48
CA ARG A 289 13.11 -7.02 11.01
C ARG A 289 11.69 -6.49 11.14
N ASP A 290 10.88 -7.11 12.00
CA ASP A 290 9.48 -6.72 12.18
C ASP A 290 9.35 -5.22 12.46
N PRO A 291 8.48 -4.49 11.71
CA PRO A 291 8.33 -3.05 11.85
C PRO A 291 7.75 -2.62 13.20
N ILE A 292 6.88 -3.43 13.81
CA ILE A 292 6.27 -3.13 15.10
C ILE A 292 7.29 -3.34 16.22
N GLU A 293 7.99 -4.47 16.20
CA GLU A 293 8.94 -4.84 17.26
C GLU A 293 10.11 -3.83 17.33
N ARG A 294 10.60 -3.31 16.20
CA ARG A 294 11.66 -2.30 16.24
C ARG A 294 11.23 -0.97 16.86
N VAL A 295 10.00 -0.51 16.60
CA VAL A 295 9.47 0.71 17.23
C VAL A 295 9.20 0.48 18.70
N LYS A 296 8.65 -0.68 19.07
CA LYS A 296 8.46 -1.08 20.47
C LYS A 296 9.78 -1.09 21.25
N ALA A 297 10.82 -1.69 20.64
CA ALA A 297 12.16 -1.73 21.24
C ALA A 297 12.75 -0.33 21.44
N TYR A 298 12.55 0.58 20.46
CA TYR A 298 12.96 1.98 20.59
C TYR A 298 12.23 2.68 21.75
N LEU A 299 10.90 2.67 21.73
CA LEU A 299 10.06 3.35 22.73
C LEU A 299 10.33 2.86 24.15
N SER A 300 10.51 1.53 24.33
CA SER A 300 10.84 0.95 25.63
C SER A 300 12.25 1.36 26.11
N ARG A 301 13.24 1.36 25.20
CA ARG A 301 14.63 1.68 25.53
C ARG A 301 14.83 3.17 25.82
N SER A 302 14.15 4.04 25.10
CA SER A 302 14.20 5.49 25.32
C SER A 302 13.38 5.95 26.54
N GLY A 303 12.55 5.09 27.09
CA GLY A 303 11.60 5.42 28.17
C GLY A 303 10.45 6.30 27.70
N GLU A 304 10.20 6.36 26.38
CA GLU A 304 9.13 7.15 25.79
C GLU A 304 7.77 6.44 25.82
N ALA A 305 7.73 5.14 26.15
CA ALA A 305 6.53 4.38 26.41
C ALA A 305 6.80 3.31 27.50
N ASP A 306 5.81 3.06 28.32
CA ASP A 306 5.78 2.05 29.37
C ASP A 306 4.87 0.86 29.01
N ALA A 307 4.75 -0.10 29.93
CA ALA A 307 3.89 -1.28 29.73
C ALA A 307 2.42 -0.88 29.57
N ASP A 308 1.95 0.08 30.35
CA ASP A 308 0.55 0.52 30.33
C ASP A 308 0.17 1.08 28.95
N PHE A 309 1.08 1.81 28.29
CA PHE A 309 0.86 2.28 26.91
C PHE A 309 0.72 1.13 25.91
N PHE A 310 1.61 0.13 25.98
CA PHE A 310 1.55 -1.01 25.06
C PHE A 310 0.29 -1.85 25.28
N ASP A 311 -0.08 -2.07 26.54
CA ASP A 311 -1.29 -2.80 26.91
C ASP A 311 -2.56 -2.06 26.45
N ALA A 312 -2.58 -0.73 26.54
CA ALA A 312 -3.69 0.09 26.04
C ALA A 312 -3.84 -0.02 24.52
N VAL A 313 -2.73 0.02 23.77
CA VAL A 313 -2.75 -0.14 22.29
C VAL A 313 -3.22 -1.55 21.90
N GLU A 314 -2.82 -2.59 22.62
CA GLU A 314 -3.26 -3.97 22.37
C GLU A 314 -4.75 -4.16 22.69
N ALA A 315 -5.25 -3.54 23.75
CA ALA A 315 -6.67 -3.52 24.08
C ALA A 315 -7.48 -2.84 22.98
N GLU A 316 -7.04 -1.66 22.51
CA GLU A 316 -7.65 -0.96 21.38
C GLU A 316 -7.67 -1.79 20.11
N ALA A 317 -6.56 -2.47 19.79
CA ALA A 317 -6.46 -3.37 18.64
C ALA A 317 -7.47 -4.54 18.75
N THR A 318 -7.70 -5.05 19.95
CA THR A 318 -8.67 -6.11 20.21
C THR A 318 -10.11 -5.62 20.00
N GLU A 319 -10.43 -4.43 20.47
CA GLU A 319 -11.73 -3.81 20.26
C GLU A 319 -11.99 -3.53 18.76
N LEU A 320 -10.96 -3.00 18.07
CA LEU A 320 -11.01 -2.76 16.63
C LEU A 320 -11.26 -4.06 15.84
N ALA A 321 -10.59 -5.15 16.19
CA ALA A 321 -10.81 -6.46 15.53
C ALA A 321 -12.26 -6.94 15.71
N ALA A 322 -12.83 -6.79 16.90
CA ALA A 322 -14.21 -7.14 17.19
C ALA A 322 -15.20 -6.25 16.38
N GLU A 323 -14.90 -4.96 16.24
CA GLU A 323 -15.69 -4.03 15.43
C GLU A 323 -15.63 -4.40 13.94
N VAL A 324 -14.42 -4.65 13.41
CA VAL A 324 -14.17 -5.06 12.02
C VAL A 324 -14.95 -6.33 11.68
N ARG A 325 -14.88 -7.34 12.55
CA ARG A 325 -15.62 -8.59 12.39
C ARG A 325 -17.12 -8.36 12.37
N ARG A 326 -17.66 -7.65 13.35
CA ARG A 326 -19.08 -7.34 13.44
C ARG A 326 -19.57 -6.59 12.19
N ALA A 327 -18.87 -5.52 11.81
CA ALA A 327 -19.23 -4.73 10.65
C ALA A 327 -19.22 -5.53 9.34
N CYS A 328 -18.27 -6.48 9.19
CA CYS A 328 -18.22 -7.35 8.02
C CYS A 328 -19.40 -8.34 7.99
N VAL A 329 -19.66 -9.00 9.12
CA VAL A 329 -20.72 -10.04 9.19
C VAL A 329 -22.12 -9.44 9.09
N GLU A 330 -22.34 -8.26 9.66
CA GLU A 330 -23.63 -7.54 9.63
C GLU A 330 -23.86 -6.76 8.33
N MET A 331 -22.87 -6.70 7.43
CA MET A 331 -22.98 -6.00 6.15
C MET A 331 -24.01 -6.71 5.26
N ALA A 332 -25.06 -5.98 4.87
CA ALA A 332 -26.08 -6.52 3.99
C ALA A 332 -25.50 -6.85 2.61
N ASP A 333 -25.98 -7.92 2.01
CA ASP A 333 -25.64 -8.22 0.62
C ASP A 333 -26.33 -7.21 -0.32
N PRO A 334 -25.69 -6.81 -1.43
CA PRO A 334 -26.30 -5.90 -2.40
C PRO A 334 -27.49 -6.57 -3.08
N GLU A 335 -28.47 -5.75 -3.47
CA GLU A 335 -29.60 -6.24 -4.26
C GLU A 335 -29.11 -6.81 -5.59
N PRO A 336 -29.49 -8.04 -5.98
CA PRO A 336 -28.93 -8.71 -7.16
C PRO A 336 -29.04 -7.92 -8.47
N LEU A 337 -30.05 -7.06 -8.63
CA LEU A 337 -30.24 -6.24 -9.82
C LEU A 337 -29.45 -4.94 -9.82
N GLU A 338 -28.81 -4.58 -8.70
CA GLU A 338 -28.01 -3.35 -8.57
C GLU A 338 -26.80 -3.33 -9.51
N ILE A 339 -26.26 -4.51 -9.87
CA ILE A 339 -25.17 -4.65 -10.85
C ILE A 339 -25.45 -3.99 -12.21
N PHE A 340 -26.73 -3.75 -12.53
CA PHE A 340 -27.15 -3.10 -13.78
C PHE A 340 -27.38 -1.59 -13.63
N ALA A 341 -27.37 -1.04 -12.41
CA ALA A 341 -27.81 0.33 -12.15
C ALA A 341 -26.78 1.38 -12.61
N GLU A 342 -25.48 1.10 -12.46
CA GLU A 342 -24.42 2.09 -12.62
C GLU A 342 -23.44 1.79 -13.79
N VAL A 343 -23.90 1.02 -14.79
CA VAL A 343 -23.04 0.65 -15.95
C VAL A 343 -22.91 1.81 -16.93
N TYR A 344 -24.00 2.54 -17.19
CA TYR A 344 -24.08 3.70 -18.10
C TYR A 344 -24.94 4.80 -17.51
N ALA A 345 -24.68 6.06 -17.86
CA ALA A 345 -25.52 7.20 -17.49
C ALA A 345 -26.98 7.00 -17.93
N GLU A 346 -27.18 6.41 -19.12
CA GLU A 346 -28.49 5.99 -19.62
C GLU A 346 -28.45 4.50 -19.99
N PRO A 347 -29.32 3.65 -19.43
CA PRO A 347 -29.33 2.23 -19.78
C PRO A 347 -29.56 1.99 -21.26
N THR A 348 -28.72 1.18 -21.87
CA THR A 348 -28.90 0.74 -23.26
C THR A 348 -30.02 -0.31 -23.35
N SER A 349 -30.55 -0.55 -24.57
CA SER A 349 -31.55 -1.64 -24.80
C SER A 349 -30.96 -3.01 -24.44
N HIS A 350 -29.66 -3.21 -24.72
CA HIS A 350 -28.98 -4.46 -24.39
C HIS A 350 -28.90 -4.68 -22.88
N LEU A 351 -28.48 -3.65 -22.12
CA LEU A 351 -28.42 -3.75 -20.65
C LEU A 351 -29.78 -4.00 -20.02
N ARG A 352 -30.84 -3.34 -20.55
CA ARG A 352 -32.23 -3.63 -20.11
C ARG A 352 -32.63 -5.07 -20.35
N THR A 353 -32.34 -5.62 -21.54
CA THR A 353 -32.63 -7.02 -21.86
C THR A 353 -31.90 -7.99 -20.92
N GLN A 354 -30.64 -7.70 -20.60
CA GLN A 354 -29.87 -8.52 -19.65
C GLN A 354 -30.46 -8.45 -18.24
N ARG A 355 -30.80 -7.25 -17.75
CA ARG A 355 -31.43 -7.06 -16.45
C ARG A 355 -32.75 -7.79 -16.33
N ASP A 356 -33.64 -7.64 -17.34
CA ASP A 356 -34.96 -8.25 -17.34
C ASP A 356 -34.87 -9.79 -17.43
N GLY A 357 -33.90 -10.30 -18.20
CA GLY A 357 -33.61 -11.73 -18.26
C GLY A 357 -33.06 -12.28 -16.92
N PHE A 358 -32.23 -11.51 -16.24
CA PHE A 358 -31.71 -11.90 -14.92
C PHE A 358 -32.80 -11.83 -13.84
N ALA A 359 -33.67 -10.82 -13.88
CA ALA A 359 -34.84 -10.74 -13.00
C ALA A 359 -35.72 -11.96 -13.13
N ALA A 360 -36.11 -12.33 -14.38
CA ALA A 360 -36.91 -13.52 -14.64
C ALA A 360 -36.23 -14.82 -14.17
N TYR A 361 -34.90 -14.89 -14.26
CA TYR A 361 -34.11 -16.01 -13.72
C TYR A 361 -34.21 -16.09 -12.20
N LEU A 362 -34.13 -14.99 -11.49
CA LEU A 362 -34.26 -14.94 -10.02
C LEU A 362 -35.69 -15.34 -9.59
N ASP A 363 -36.73 -14.83 -10.25
CA ASP A 363 -38.14 -15.14 -9.98
C ASP A 363 -38.42 -16.64 -10.11
N SER A 364 -37.75 -17.34 -11.03
CA SER A 364 -37.91 -18.78 -11.23
C SER A 364 -37.51 -19.65 -10.02
N PHE A 365 -36.62 -19.14 -9.14
CA PHE A 365 -36.26 -19.82 -7.89
C PHE A 365 -37.26 -19.61 -6.77
N GLU A 366 -37.97 -18.49 -6.77
CA GLU A 366 -39.04 -18.22 -5.80
C GLU A 366 -40.28 -19.09 -6.10
N GLU A 367 -40.63 -19.18 -7.38
CA GLU A 367 -41.72 -20.09 -7.82
C GLU A 367 -41.45 -21.57 -7.52
N ALA A 368 -40.19 -22.01 -7.58
CA ALA A 368 -39.79 -23.38 -7.28
C ALA A 368 -39.83 -23.74 -5.77
N ARG A 369 -39.97 -22.75 -4.88
CA ARG A 369 -40.07 -22.93 -3.41
C ARG A 369 -41.53 -23.05 -2.92
N HIS A 370 -42.50 -22.80 -3.78
CA HIS A 370 -43.94 -22.97 -3.55
C HIS A 370 -44.47 -24.19 -4.26
#